data_7746c0f39c16cdd5566cfec2a8fd2ba2
#
_entry.id   7746c0f39c16cdd5566cfec2a8fd2ba2
#
_cell.length_a   1.000
_cell.length_b   1.000
_cell.length_c   1.000
_cell.angle_alpha   90.00
_cell.angle_beta   90.00
_cell.angle_gamma   90.00
#
_symmetry.space_group_name_H-M   'P 1'
#
loop_
_entity.id
_entity.type
_entity.pdbx_description
1 polymer ?
#
loop_
_entity_poly.entity_id
_entity_poly.type
_entity_poly.pdbx_seq_one_letter_code
_entity_poly.pdbx_strand_id
1 'polypeptide(L)'
;KMVALVDTGNLLQDPYSGMPVCVISEQYRDVWEIPQEKVRYVPYETVAGSALMEAVVADRFLIQEQGDMVCQKKVMIGFGKDLLFQGKNYQMILHKDFCWE
;
A
#
# COMPACT_ATOMS: atom_id res chain seq x y z
N LYS A 1 13.70 -4.71 1.02
CA LYS A 1 13.07 -5.58 0.03
C LYS A 1 11.89 -6.33 0.65
N MET A 2 10.76 -6.32 -0.01
CA MET A 2 9.54 -6.92 0.48
C MET A 2 8.95 -7.88 -0.53
N VAL A 3 8.24 -8.89 -0.02
CA VAL A 3 7.45 -9.76 -0.86
C VAL A 3 6.03 -9.19 -0.92
N ALA A 4 5.49 -9.08 -2.12
CA ALA A 4 4.16 -8.50 -2.33
C ALA A 4 3.18 -9.56 -2.83
N LEU A 5 1.95 -9.47 -2.33
CA LEU A 5 0.84 -10.30 -2.80
C LEU A 5 0.06 -9.51 -3.84
N VAL A 6 -0.16 -10.11 -5.00
CA VAL A 6 -1.06 -9.51 -5.99
C VAL A 6 -2.48 -9.93 -5.61
N ASP A 7 -3.26 -8.97 -5.14
CA ASP A 7 -4.60 -9.24 -4.62
C ASP A 7 -5.64 -8.51 -5.46
N THR A 8 -6.34 -9.27 -6.31
CA THR A 8 -7.38 -8.70 -7.15
C THR A 8 -8.58 -8.21 -6.36
N GLY A 9 -8.66 -8.57 -5.08
CA GLY A 9 -9.70 -8.08 -4.19
C GLY A 9 -9.37 -6.74 -3.55
N ASN A 10 -8.13 -6.26 -3.68
CA ASN A 10 -7.77 -4.97 -3.11
C ASN A 10 -8.23 -3.85 -4.03
N LEU A 11 -9.33 -3.19 -3.65
CA LEU A 11 -9.94 -2.10 -4.40
C LEU A 11 -9.72 -0.75 -3.72
N LEU A 12 -8.84 -0.69 -2.74
CA LEU A 12 -8.64 0.51 -1.93
C LEU A 12 -8.10 1.65 -2.78
N GLN A 13 -8.72 2.80 -2.66
CA GLN A 13 -8.44 3.94 -3.50
C GLN A 13 -8.58 5.21 -2.68
N ASP A 14 -7.68 6.17 -2.91
CA ASP A 14 -7.80 7.47 -2.26
C ASP A 14 -8.95 8.24 -2.92
N PRO A 15 -9.99 8.63 -2.14
CA PRO A 15 -11.15 9.29 -2.72
C PRO A 15 -10.86 10.68 -3.26
N TYR A 16 -9.77 11.31 -2.85
CA TYR A 16 -9.46 12.67 -3.28
C TYR A 16 -8.67 12.70 -4.58
N SER A 17 -7.73 11.78 -4.75
CA SER A 17 -6.88 11.76 -5.94
C SER A 17 -7.25 10.66 -6.92
N GLY A 18 -7.98 9.66 -6.46
CA GLY A 18 -8.30 8.49 -7.27
C GLY A 18 -7.15 7.51 -7.38
N MET A 19 -6.04 7.74 -6.68
CA MET A 19 -4.89 6.85 -6.76
C MET A 19 -5.17 5.51 -6.09
N PRO A 20 -4.76 4.41 -6.73
CA PRO A 20 -4.86 3.11 -6.07
C PRO A 20 -3.88 3.04 -4.89
N VAL A 21 -4.29 2.33 -3.85
CA VAL A 21 -3.50 2.21 -2.63
C VAL A 21 -2.99 0.80 -2.48
N CYS A 22 -1.66 0.66 -2.37
CA CYS A 22 -1.02 -0.60 -2.01
C CYS A 22 -0.78 -0.57 -0.51
N VAL A 23 -0.99 -1.68 0.17
CA VAL A 23 -0.95 -1.71 1.63
C VAL A 23 0.30 -2.45 2.09
N ILE A 24 1.04 -1.85 3.02
CA ILE A 24 2.14 -2.53 3.69
C ILE A 24 1.91 -2.51 5.20
N SER A 25 2.68 -3.32 5.92
CA SER A 25 2.54 -3.40 7.36
C SER A 25 2.88 -2.06 8.02
N GLU A 26 2.09 -1.66 9.01
CA GLU A 26 2.26 -0.39 9.71
C GLU A 26 3.62 -0.27 10.43
N GLN A 27 4.28 -1.40 10.68
CA GLN A 27 5.59 -1.35 11.32
C GLN A 27 6.63 -0.58 10.48
N TYR A 28 6.44 -0.52 9.18
CA TYR A 28 7.37 0.22 8.31
C TYR A 28 7.18 1.71 8.38
N ARG A 29 6.07 2.17 8.93
CA ARG A 29 5.78 3.59 9.09
C ARG A 29 6.87 4.28 9.90
N ASP A 30 7.27 3.66 11.01
CA ASP A 30 8.28 4.22 11.89
C ASP A 30 9.69 4.03 11.33
N VAL A 31 9.92 2.87 10.72
CA VAL A 31 11.24 2.55 10.15
C VAL A 31 11.63 3.55 9.06
N TRP A 32 10.65 4.00 8.29
CA TRP A 32 10.91 4.91 7.16
C TRP A 32 11.02 6.37 7.56
N GLU A 33 10.75 6.70 8.82
CA GLU A 33 10.87 8.07 9.36
C GLU A 33 10.17 9.10 8.48
N ILE A 34 8.92 8.83 8.16
CA ILE A 34 8.15 9.67 7.25
C ILE A 34 7.71 10.94 7.98
N PRO A 35 7.98 12.15 7.41
CA PRO A 35 7.54 13.40 8.02
C PRO A 35 6.01 13.46 8.08
N GLN A 36 5.49 14.00 9.18
CA GLN A 36 4.06 14.06 9.38
C GLN A 36 3.34 14.84 8.28
N GLU A 37 3.98 15.87 7.72
CA GLU A 37 3.36 16.68 6.67
C GLU A 37 3.21 15.91 5.36
N LYS A 38 3.87 14.77 5.21
CA LYS A 38 3.74 13.92 4.03
C LYS A 38 2.65 12.89 4.17
N VAL A 39 2.12 12.71 5.37
CA VAL A 39 1.11 11.68 5.64
C VAL A 39 -0.25 12.11 5.12
N ARG A 40 -0.93 11.20 4.45
CA ARG A 40 -2.30 11.34 4.02
C ARG A 40 -3.17 10.36 4.80
N TYR A 41 -4.47 10.60 4.81
CA TYR A 41 -5.41 9.71 5.49
C TYR A 41 -6.41 9.20 4.49
N VAL A 42 -6.46 7.88 4.33
CA VAL A 42 -7.36 7.22 3.38
C VAL A 42 -8.46 6.53 4.15
N PRO A 43 -9.72 6.93 3.95
CA PRO A 43 -10.83 6.24 4.61
C PRO A 43 -11.05 4.86 3.99
N TYR A 44 -11.41 3.90 4.84
CA TYR A 44 -11.72 2.56 4.38
C TYR A 44 -12.78 1.94 5.29
N GLU A 45 -13.49 0.95 4.77
CA GLU A 45 -14.55 0.30 5.52
C GLU A 45 -14.06 -1.00 6.15
N THR A 46 -14.51 -1.25 7.37
CA THR A 46 -14.26 -2.51 8.06
C THR A 46 -15.59 -3.04 8.56
N VAL A 47 -15.60 -4.28 9.06
CA VAL A 47 -16.82 -4.83 9.66
C VAL A 47 -17.27 -4.05 10.90
N ALA A 48 -16.33 -3.33 11.51
CA ALA A 48 -16.63 -2.50 12.68
C ALA A 48 -17.04 -1.07 12.31
N GLY A 49 -17.02 -0.71 11.02
CA GLY A 49 -17.35 0.62 10.56
C GLY A 49 -16.21 1.25 9.79
N SER A 50 -16.28 2.57 9.61
CA SER A 50 -15.26 3.32 8.87
C SER A 50 -14.03 3.55 9.71
N ALA A 51 -12.86 3.56 9.05
CA ALA A 51 -11.59 3.84 9.70
C ALA A 51 -10.72 4.65 8.75
N LEU A 52 -9.63 5.21 9.28
CA LEU A 52 -8.65 5.96 8.48
C LEU A 52 -7.32 5.23 8.49
N MET A 53 -6.71 5.13 7.32
CA MET A 53 -5.40 4.52 7.16
C MET A 53 -4.40 5.61 6.83
N GLU A 54 -3.28 5.65 7.55
CA GLU A 54 -2.19 6.54 7.18
C GLU A 54 -1.58 6.06 5.88
N ALA A 55 -1.23 6.99 5.02
CA ALA A 55 -0.67 6.67 3.72
C ALA A 55 0.29 7.74 3.27
N VAL A 56 1.16 7.40 2.34
CA VAL A 56 2.09 8.35 1.72
C VAL A 56 2.13 8.10 0.23
N VAL A 57 2.48 9.15 -0.51
CA VAL A 57 2.69 9.02 -1.94
C VAL A 57 4.16 8.74 -2.18
N ALA A 58 4.46 7.64 -2.85
CA ALA A 58 5.81 7.31 -3.27
C ALA A 58 5.98 7.78 -4.71
N ASP A 59 7.05 8.53 -4.97
CA ASP A 59 7.30 9.06 -6.31
C ASP A 59 7.71 7.96 -7.28
N ARG A 60 8.39 6.95 -6.77
CA ARG A 60 8.80 5.80 -7.57
C ARG A 60 8.63 4.51 -6.77
N PHE A 61 8.17 3.50 -7.46
CA PHE A 61 7.93 2.21 -6.86
C PHE A 61 8.41 1.14 -7.83
N LEU A 62 9.33 0.30 -7.39
CA LEU A 62 9.93 -0.72 -8.24
C LEU A 62 9.51 -2.10 -7.77
N ILE A 63 9.03 -2.90 -8.71
CA ILE A 63 8.67 -4.29 -8.45
C ILE A 63 9.49 -5.17 -9.36
N GLN A 64 10.04 -6.24 -8.80
CA GLN A 64 10.72 -7.26 -9.58
C GLN A 64 9.82 -8.48 -9.65
N GLU A 65 9.50 -8.90 -10.88
CA GLU A 65 8.67 -10.06 -11.12
C GLU A 65 9.31 -10.91 -12.18
N GLN A 66 9.63 -12.16 -11.83
CA GLN A 66 10.25 -13.12 -12.75
C GLN A 66 11.48 -12.56 -13.46
N GLY A 67 12.28 -11.79 -12.73
CA GLY A 67 13.50 -11.23 -13.27
C GLY A 67 13.35 -9.88 -13.93
N ASP A 68 12.13 -9.49 -14.26
CA ASP A 68 11.87 -8.21 -14.90
C ASP A 68 11.55 -7.14 -13.86
N MET A 69 11.98 -5.90 -14.17
CA MET A 69 11.69 -4.76 -13.30
C MET A 69 10.51 -3.98 -13.87
N VAL A 70 9.51 -3.76 -13.03
CA VAL A 70 8.36 -2.92 -13.39
C VAL A 70 8.42 -1.67 -12.51
N CYS A 71 8.30 -0.50 -13.14
CA CYS A 71 8.39 0.77 -12.43
C CYS A 71 7.07 1.53 -12.52
N GLN A 72 6.54 1.89 -11.37
CA GLN A 72 5.36 2.72 -11.26
C GLN A 72 5.80 4.08 -10.75
N LYS A 73 5.45 5.15 -11.46
CA LYS A 73 5.95 6.49 -11.12
C LYS A 73 5.36 7.05 -9.85
N LYS A 74 4.06 6.92 -9.67
CA LYS A 74 3.41 7.40 -8.46
C LYS A 74 2.47 6.35 -7.94
N VAL A 75 2.63 6.03 -6.66
CA VAL A 75 1.77 5.06 -6.01
C VAL A 75 1.50 5.54 -4.60
N MET A 76 0.30 5.30 -4.11
CA MET A 76 -0.01 5.59 -2.72
C MET A 76 0.18 4.32 -1.91
N ILE A 77 0.93 4.44 -0.82
CA ILE A 77 1.23 3.32 0.06
C ILE A 77 0.52 3.55 1.39
N GLY A 78 -0.41 2.66 1.72
CA GLY A 78 -1.13 2.72 2.99
C GLY A 78 -0.51 1.79 4.00
N PHE A 79 -0.57 2.18 5.27
CA PHE A 79 -0.01 1.39 6.36
C PHE A 79 -1.14 0.64 7.03
N GLY A 80 -1.19 -0.66 6.79
CA GLY A 80 -2.21 -1.52 7.34
C GLY A 80 -1.76 -2.18 8.64
N LYS A 81 -2.71 -2.66 9.41
CA LYS A 81 -2.41 -3.28 10.70
C LYS A 81 -1.58 -4.54 10.50
N ASP A 82 -0.67 -4.78 11.45
CA ASP A 82 0.21 -5.94 11.40
C ASP A 82 -0.58 -7.25 11.30
N LEU A 83 -1.79 -7.26 11.85
CA LEU A 83 -2.63 -8.44 11.83
C LEU A 83 -2.91 -8.94 10.41
N LEU A 84 -2.93 -8.02 9.42
CA LEU A 84 -3.15 -8.40 8.02
C LEU A 84 -2.01 -9.24 7.47
N PHE A 85 -0.83 -9.13 8.06
CA PHE A 85 0.38 -9.79 7.55
C PHE A 85 0.87 -10.89 8.47
N GLN A 86 0.23 -11.08 9.62
CA GLN A 86 0.66 -12.04 10.62
C GLN A 86 0.53 -13.48 10.08
N GLY A 87 1.62 -14.23 10.17
CA GLY A 87 1.64 -15.59 9.68
C GLY A 87 1.72 -15.71 8.17
N LYS A 88 1.89 -14.59 7.46
CA LYS A 88 1.96 -14.57 6.00
C LYS A 88 3.42 -14.44 5.55
N ASN A 89 3.68 -14.86 4.31
CA ASN A 89 5.00 -14.75 3.73
C ASN A 89 5.16 -13.50 2.85
N TYR A 90 4.24 -12.54 2.99
CA TYR A 90 4.31 -11.27 2.26
C TYR A 90 4.11 -10.11 3.23
N GLN A 91 4.64 -8.95 2.85
CA GLN A 91 4.59 -7.74 3.65
C GLN A 91 3.83 -6.60 2.96
N MET A 92 3.33 -6.85 1.76
CA MET A 92 2.64 -5.85 0.96
C MET A 92 1.50 -6.48 0.19
N ILE A 93 0.41 -5.73 0.04
CA ILE A 93 -0.74 -6.15 -0.75
C ILE A 93 -0.92 -5.12 -1.86
N LEU A 94 -0.76 -5.54 -3.10
CA LEU A 94 -0.88 -4.65 -4.25
C LEU A 94 -2.32 -4.44 -4.65
N HIS A 95 -2.62 -3.24 -5.14
CA HIS A 95 -3.94 -2.93 -5.68
C HIS A 95 -4.14 -3.71 -6.99
N LYS A 96 -5.40 -4.05 -7.28
CA LYS A 96 -5.71 -4.83 -8.48
C LYS A 96 -5.30 -4.14 -9.77
N ASP A 97 -5.30 -2.81 -9.78
CA ASP A 97 -4.96 -2.03 -10.97
C ASP A 97 -3.50 -1.59 -11.01
N PHE A 98 -2.70 -2.09 -10.09
CA PHE A 98 -1.32 -1.64 -9.98
C PHE A 98 -0.49 -2.14 -11.16
N CYS A 99 -0.01 -1.19 -11.96
CA CYS A 99 0.99 -1.32 -13.02
C CYS A 99 0.89 -2.53 -13.97
N TRP A 100 -0.28 -3.03 -14.21
CA TRP A 100 -0.42 -4.14 -15.17
C TRP A 100 -0.78 -3.58 -16.54
N GLU A 101 0.16 -2.94 -17.12
CA GLU A 101 0.04 -2.38 -18.46
C GLU A 101 0.35 -3.44 -19.49
#